data_4d18aa6478b42624d5c20e4f9a63f087
#
_entry.id   4d18aa6478b42624d5c20e4f9a63f087
#
_cell.length_a   1.000
_cell.length_b   1.000
_cell.length_c   1.000
_cell.angle_alpha   90.00
_cell.angle_beta   90.00
_cell.angle_gamma   90.00
#
_symmetry.space_group_name_H-M   'P 1'
#
loop_
_entity.id
_entity.type
_entity.pdbx_description
1 polymer ?
#
loop_
_entity_poly.entity_id
_entity_poly.type
_entity_poly.pdbx_seq_one_letter_code
_entity_poly.pdbx_strand_id
1 'polypeptide(L)'
;MTASSVTEPYRASTVKRSRRTKGQRDQLDQQIIDVLKEDHPQSVRHVFYRMTDPRLPEPVEKSDRGYRHVQERCVKLRRAGLVPYNWFADLSRRGYFVNTFADASDFIIKMQGQYRADLWRQADVRCEVWAESRSIASVILDDCNELAVDLFPCGGFSSLSFVHEAAGYHNDISDRRPLQVFYIGDYDPAGVLIDVALKRELRAGRRQLG
;
A
#
# COMPACT_ATOMS: atom_id res chain seq x y z
N MET A 1 38.41 -53.87 -19.24
CA MET A 1 38.08 -52.62 -19.99
C MET A 1 37.37 -51.68 -19.07
N THR A 2 38.10 -50.78 -18.45
CA THR A 2 37.58 -49.80 -17.48
C THR A 2 37.36 -48.48 -18.20
N ALA A 3 36.10 -48.07 -18.32
CA ALA A 3 35.76 -46.74 -18.88
C ALA A 3 36.06 -45.66 -17.87
N SER A 4 37.04 -44.83 -18.21
CA SER A 4 37.39 -43.64 -17.45
C SER A 4 36.32 -42.54 -17.72
N SER A 5 35.55 -42.18 -16.73
CA SER A 5 34.62 -41.03 -16.79
C SER A 5 35.46 -39.74 -16.70
N VAL A 6 35.58 -39.06 -17.84
CA VAL A 6 36.15 -37.73 -17.89
C VAL A 6 35.12 -36.76 -17.31
N THR A 7 35.37 -36.26 -16.09
CA THR A 7 34.60 -35.21 -15.50
C THR A 7 34.93 -33.89 -16.22
N GLU A 8 34.00 -33.32 -16.96
CA GLU A 8 34.19 -31.99 -17.55
C GLU A 8 34.40 -30.93 -16.41
N PRO A 9 35.41 -30.08 -16.54
CA PRO A 9 35.65 -29.07 -15.54
C PRO A 9 34.51 -28.02 -15.55
N TYR A 10 33.95 -27.75 -14.40
CA TYR A 10 32.95 -26.70 -14.18
C TYR A 10 33.48 -25.35 -14.71
N ARG A 11 32.93 -24.88 -15.84
CA ARG A 11 33.26 -23.56 -16.39
C ARG A 11 32.53 -22.47 -15.61
N ALA A 12 33.26 -21.59 -14.94
CA ALA A 12 32.70 -20.41 -14.33
C ALA A 12 31.94 -19.56 -15.37
N SER A 13 30.72 -19.15 -15.04
CA SER A 13 29.90 -18.29 -15.89
C SER A 13 30.65 -16.99 -16.23
N THR A 14 30.85 -16.74 -17.52
CA THR A 14 31.49 -15.51 -18.04
C THR A 14 30.57 -14.29 -18.04
N VAL A 15 29.34 -14.39 -17.55
CA VAL A 15 28.38 -13.28 -17.51
C VAL A 15 28.84 -12.29 -16.44
N LYS A 16 29.64 -11.30 -16.81
CA LYS A 16 29.95 -10.13 -15.99
C LYS A 16 28.63 -9.37 -15.77
N ARG A 17 28.07 -9.47 -14.56
CA ARG A 17 26.92 -8.68 -14.14
C ARG A 17 27.32 -7.22 -14.16
N SER A 18 26.75 -6.42 -15.06
CA SER A 18 26.95 -4.97 -15.10
C SER A 18 26.48 -4.37 -13.76
N ARG A 19 27.42 -3.77 -13.04
CA ARG A 19 27.12 -3.01 -11.83
C ARG A 19 27.04 -1.54 -12.19
N ARG A 20 26.02 -0.84 -11.67
CA ARG A 20 25.96 0.61 -11.81
C ARG A 20 27.19 1.27 -11.25
N THR A 21 27.73 2.23 -12.00
CA THR A 21 28.85 3.09 -11.54
C THR A 21 28.39 3.97 -10.37
N LYS A 22 29.33 4.67 -9.74
CA LYS A 22 28.97 5.62 -8.67
C LYS A 22 28.06 6.72 -9.23
N GLY A 23 28.40 7.33 -10.38
CA GLY A 23 27.59 8.39 -10.99
C GLY A 23 26.16 7.94 -11.33
N GLN A 24 26.00 6.74 -11.89
CA GLN A 24 24.68 6.20 -12.18
C GLN A 24 23.83 5.96 -10.91
N ARG A 25 24.47 5.58 -9.80
CA ARG A 25 23.77 5.44 -8.51
C ARG A 25 23.37 6.78 -7.93
N ASP A 26 24.27 7.76 -8.00
CA ASP A 26 24.00 9.12 -7.52
C ASP A 26 22.86 9.75 -8.33
N GLN A 27 22.81 9.50 -9.65
CA GLN A 27 21.73 9.94 -10.51
C GLN A 27 20.40 9.25 -10.20
N LEU A 28 20.39 7.94 -9.96
CA LEU A 28 19.18 7.22 -9.52
C LEU A 28 18.70 7.73 -8.17
N ASP A 29 19.60 8.04 -7.24
CA ASP A 29 19.24 8.62 -5.95
C ASP A 29 18.56 9.97 -6.12
N GLN A 30 19.11 10.82 -6.97
CA GLN A 30 18.51 12.12 -7.25
C GLN A 30 17.13 11.98 -7.87
N GLN A 31 16.94 11.06 -8.82
CA GLN A 31 15.63 10.78 -9.41
C GLN A 31 14.59 10.32 -8.37
N ILE A 32 15.00 9.45 -7.43
CA ILE A 32 14.13 9.01 -6.34
C ILE A 32 13.74 10.19 -5.44
N ILE A 33 14.69 11.06 -5.10
CA ILE A 33 14.44 12.25 -4.29
C ILE A 33 13.46 13.18 -5.01
N ASP A 34 13.67 13.42 -6.30
CA ASP A 34 12.84 14.35 -7.09
C ASP A 34 11.40 13.85 -7.22
N VAL A 35 11.22 12.54 -7.47
CA VAL A 35 9.89 11.91 -7.51
C VAL A 35 9.17 12.03 -6.18
N LEU A 36 9.87 11.81 -5.07
CA LEU A 36 9.28 11.92 -3.74
C LEU A 36 9.03 13.38 -3.31
N LYS A 37 9.80 14.34 -3.83
CA LYS A 37 9.52 15.78 -3.61
C LYS A 37 8.26 16.23 -4.35
N GLU A 38 8.08 15.73 -5.56
CA GLU A 38 6.92 16.06 -6.40
C GLU A 38 5.62 15.53 -5.80
N ASP A 39 5.67 14.31 -5.24
CA ASP A 39 4.49 13.60 -4.75
C ASP A 39 4.86 12.66 -3.60
N HIS A 40 4.30 12.90 -2.41
CA HIS A 40 4.44 12.08 -1.22
C HIS A 40 3.21 12.23 -0.31
N PRO A 41 2.87 11.17 0.50
CA PRO A 41 3.60 9.93 0.71
C PRO A 41 3.39 8.91 -0.42
N GLN A 42 4.45 8.15 -0.78
CA GLN A 42 4.35 7.07 -1.76
C GLN A 42 4.81 5.74 -1.17
N SER A 43 4.24 4.62 -1.63
CA SER A 43 4.82 3.32 -1.33
C SER A 43 6.12 3.11 -2.11
N VAL A 44 7.05 2.30 -1.57
CA VAL A 44 8.29 1.94 -2.29
C VAL A 44 7.99 1.31 -3.65
N ARG A 45 6.83 0.65 -3.80
CA ARG A 45 6.39 0.05 -5.05
C ARG A 45 5.99 1.11 -6.09
N HIS A 46 5.32 2.19 -5.68
CA HIS A 46 5.03 3.33 -6.55
C HIS A 46 6.32 4.01 -7.01
N VAL A 47 7.23 4.30 -6.09
CA VAL A 47 8.55 4.86 -6.46
C VAL A 47 9.26 3.97 -7.47
N PHE A 48 9.25 2.64 -7.27
CA PHE A 48 9.84 1.71 -8.24
C PHE A 48 9.20 1.83 -9.63
N TYR A 49 7.89 1.85 -9.73
CA TYR A 49 7.22 1.98 -11.03
C TYR A 49 7.57 3.31 -11.72
N ARG A 50 7.67 4.40 -10.98
CA ARG A 50 8.13 5.69 -11.54
C ARG A 50 9.57 5.61 -12.02
N MET A 51 10.44 4.85 -11.35
CA MET A 51 11.83 4.63 -11.78
C MET A 51 11.97 3.71 -13.01
N THR A 52 10.91 3.02 -13.43
CA THR A 52 10.94 2.21 -14.66
C THR A 52 10.62 3.00 -15.93
N ASP A 53 10.32 4.29 -15.84
CA ASP A 53 10.06 5.12 -17.01
C ASP A 53 11.33 5.23 -17.89
N PRO A 54 11.28 4.79 -19.16
CA PRO A 54 12.44 4.80 -20.04
C PRO A 54 12.93 6.22 -20.42
N ARG A 55 12.14 7.26 -20.14
CA ARG A 55 12.52 8.66 -20.37
C ARG A 55 13.43 9.22 -19.28
N LEU A 56 13.57 8.52 -18.17
CA LEU A 56 14.49 8.93 -17.11
C LEU A 56 15.96 8.78 -17.55
N PRO A 57 16.86 9.63 -17.07
CA PRO A 57 18.29 9.52 -17.37
C PRO A 57 18.92 8.18 -16.92
N GLU A 58 18.46 7.61 -15.81
CA GLU A 58 18.93 6.31 -15.28
C GLU A 58 17.71 5.42 -14.96
N PRO A 59 17.04 4.87 -15.97
CA PRO A 59 15.86 4.04 -15.75
C PRO A 59 16.22 2.71 -15.09
N VAL A 60 15.29 2.15 -14.33
CA VAL A 60 15.43 0.85 -13.68
C VAL A 60 14.64 -0.19 -14.46
N GLU A 61 15.23 -1.37 -14.64
CA GLU A 61 14.56 -2.50 -15.29
C GLU A 61 13.32 -2.93 -14.47
N LYS A 62 12.21 -3.17 -15.16
CA LYS A 62 10.97 -3.68 -14.56
C LYS A 62 11.10 -5.17 -14.24
N SER A 63 11.83 -5.48 -13.17
CA SER A 63 12.15 -6.83 -12.69
C SER A 63 12.26 -6.84 -11.16
N ASP A 64 12.20 -8.03 -10.54
CA ASP A 64 12.42 -8.19 -9.11
C ASP A 64 13.78 -7.67 -8.65
N ARG A 65 14.78 -7.76 -9.52
CA ARG A 65 16.11 -7.21 -9.26
C ARG A 65 16.07 -5.69 -9.25
N GLY A 66 15.39 -5.08 -10.21
CA GLY A 66 15.17 -3.64 -10.26
C GLY A 66 14.42 -3.14 -9.03
N TYR A 67 13.35 -3.83 -8.63
CA TYR A 67 12.61 -3.51 -7.42
C TYR A 67 13.49 -3.52 -6.17
N ARG A 68 14.24 -4.61 -5.95
CA ARG A 68 15.16 -4.71 -4.80
C ARG A 68 16.21 -3.60 -4.80
N HIS A 69 16.70 -3.23 -5.99
CA HIS A 69 17.66 -2.14 -6.09
C HIS A 69 17.08 -0.79 -5.66
N VAL A 70 15.87 -0.43 -6.13
CA VAL A 70 15.18 0.79 -5.69
C VAL A 70 14.89 0.75 -4.20
N GLN A 71 14.43 -0.39 -3.68
CA GLN A 71 14.18 -0.58 -2.25
C GLN A 71 15.43 -0.31 -1.40
N GLU A 72 16.60 -0.86 -1.79
CA GLU A 72 17.86 -0.61 -1.13
C GLU A 72 18.26 0.88 -1.17
N ARG A 73 18.03 1.56 -2.31
CA ARG A 73 18.34 2.99 -2.41
C ARG A 73 17.44 3.81 -1.50
N CYS A 74 16.14 3.55 -1.49
CA CYS A 74 15.18 4.21 -0.58
C CYS A 74 15.57 4.04 0.90
N VAL A 75 16.06 2.86 1.30
CA VAL A 75 16.56 2.63 2.67
C VAL A 75 17.79 3.48 2.95
N LYS A 76 18.76 3.53 2.02
CA LYS A 76 19.99 4.31 2.18
C LYS A 76 19.71 5.81 2.26
N LEU A 77 18.84 6.32 1.41
CA LEU A 77 18.47 7.74 1.40
C LEU A 77 17.78 8.16 2.71
N ARG A 78 16.86 7.33 3.24
CA ARG A 78 16.27 7.58 4.56
C ARG A 78 17.30 7.57 5.69
N ARG A 79 18.18 6.58 5.73
CA ARG A 79 19.23 6.48 6.75
C ARG A 79 20.25 7.62 6.68
N ALA A 80 20.48 8.17 5.48
CA ALA A 80 21.32 9.34 5.29
C ALA A 80 20.60 10.67 5.60
N GLY A 81 19.31 10.66 5.96
CA GLY A 81 18.51 11.86 6.22
C GLY A 81 18.20 12.69 4.97
N LEU A 82 18.43 12.15 3.77
CA LEU A 82 18.18 12.84 2.51
C LEU A 82 16.71 12.78 2.08
N VAL A 83 15.96 11.81 2.61
CA VAL A 83 14.52 11.66 2.40
C VAL A 83 13.85 11.42 3.76
N PRO A 84 12.84 12.21 4.14
CA PRO A 84 12.07 12.01 5.36
C PRO A 84 11.37 10.65 5.38
N TYR A 85 11.23 10.05 6.57
CA TYR A 85 10.58 8.75 6.70
C TYR A 85 9.08 8.80 6.36
N ASN A 86 8.41 9.90 6.65
CA ASN A 86 6.99 10.12 6.37
C ASN A 86 6.66 10.34 4.88
N TRP A 87 7.68 10.46 4.01
CA TRP A 87 7.46 10.46 2.55
C TRP A 87 7.16 9.06 2.00
N PHE A 88 7.30 8.04 2.85
CA PHE A 88 6.96 6.67 2.48
C PHE A 88 5.72 6.18 3.24
N ALA A 89 4.74 5.71 2.50
CA ALA A 89 3.55 5.06 3.04
C ALA A 89 3.78 3.55 3.22
N ASP A 90 3.58 3.03 4.43
CA ASP A 90 3.64 1.59 4.72
C ASP A 90 2.63 1.22 5.80
N LEU A 91 1.50 0.62 5.39
CA LEU A 91 0.50 0.06 6.30
C LEU A 91 0.77 -1.41 6.67
N SER A 92 1.79 -2.04 6.05
CA SER A 92 2.04 -3.47 6.24
C SER A 92 2.63 -3.82 7.61
N ARG A 93 3.21 -2.82 8.31
CA ARG A 93 3.91 -3.00 9.58
C ARG A 93 3.52 -1.89 10.55
N ARG A 94 2.44 -2.10 11.29
CA ARG A 94 2.02 -1.22 12.38
C ARG A 94 2.23 -1.90 13.72
N GLY A 95 2.74 -1.15 14.71
CA GLY A 95 2.68 -1.55 16.11
C GLY A 95 1.25 -1.41 16.62
N TYR A 96 0.81 -2.36 17.42
CA TYR A 96 -0.44 -2.27 18.17
C TYR A 96 -0.11 -1.73 19.55
N PHE A 97 -0.61 -0.55 19.85
CA PHE A 97 -0.38 0.10 21.13
C PHE A 97 -1.65 0.01 21.96
N VAL A 98 -1.50 -0.44 23.20
CA VAL A 98 -2.61 -0.43 24.16
C VAL A 98 -2.67 0.96 24.79
N ASN A 99 -3.78 1.64 24.61
CA ASN A 99 -4.00 2.94 25.25
C ASN A 99 -4.27 2.71 26.74
N THR A 100 -3.35 3.17 27.58
CA THR A 100 -3.50 3.16 29.03
C THR A 100 -3.47 4.59 29.57
N PHE A 101 -4.18 4.83 30.66
CA PHE A 101 -4.34 6.12 31.29
C PHE A 101 -3.98 6.02 32.77
N ALA A 102 -3.35 7.03 33.33
CA ALA A 102 -2.99 7.04 34.75
C ALA A 102 -4.24 7.14 35.64
N ASP A 103 -5.21 7.95 35.23
CA ASP A 103 -6.50 8.14 35.89
C ASP A 103 -7.53 8.74 34.92
N ALA A 104 -8.73 9.04 35.43
CA ALA A 104 -9.81 9.63 34.64
C ALA A 104 -9.47 11.04 34.09
N SER A 105 -8.70 11.83 34.82
CA SER A 105 -8.25 13.17 34.36
C SER A 105 -7.30 13.04 33.19
N ASP A 106 -6.32 12.15 33.26
CA ASP A 106 -5.38 11.84 32.16
C ASP A 106 -6.13 11.36 30.92
N PHE A 107 -7.16 10.51 31.10
CA PHE A 107 -8.05 10.08 30.01
C PHE A 107 -8.73 11.27 29.34
N ILE A 108 -9.37 12.17 30.10
CA ILE A 108 -10.08 13.34 29.55
C ILE A 108 -9.12 14.28 28.84
N ILE A 109 -7.92 14.51 29.39
CA ILE A 109 -6.90 15.36 28.76
C ILE A 109 -6.44 14.75 27.43
N LYS A 110 -6.17 13.45 27.37
CA LYS A 110 -5.74 12.76 26.15
C LYS A 110 -6.84 12.65 25.11
N MET A 111 -8.11 12.71 25.52
CA MET A 111 -9.26 12.74 24.61
C MET A 111 -9.49 14.14 24.00
N GLN A 112 -8.87 15.19 24.54
CA GLN A 112 -8.91 16.52 23.93
C GLN A 112 -8.29 16.47 22.54
N GLY A 113 -9.00 16.99 21.54
CA GLY A 113 -8.57 16.98 20.14
C GLY A 113 -8.87 15.67 19.38
N GLN A 114 -9.40 14.63 20.02
CA GLN A 114 -9.90 13.45 19.32
C GLN A 114 -11.36 13.60 18.83
N TYR A 115 -12.05 14.64 19.32
CA TYR A 115 -13.39 14.93 18.84
C TYR A 115 -13.34 15.36 17.37
N ARG A 116 -14.06 14.63 16.53
CA ARG A 116 -14.37 15.01 15.16
C ARG A 116 -15.87 15.12 15.00
N ALA A 117 -16.31 16.21 14.37
CA ALA A 117 -17.68 16.29 13.92
C ALA A 117 -17.92 15.25 12.82
N ASP A 118 -19.05 14.58 12.84
CA ASP A 118 -19.49 13.72 11.75
C ASP A 118 -19.84 14.61 10.55
N LEU A 119 -18.93 14.64 9.55
CA LEU A 119 -19.09 15.45 8.34
C LEU A 119 -20.25 14.93 7.47
N TRP A 120 -20.62 13.67 7.64
CA TRP A 120 -21.63 12.99 6.83
C TRP A 120 -23.01 12.91 7.52
N ARG A 121 -23.16 13.52 8.70
CA ARG A 121 -24.39 13.43 9.49
C ARG A 121 -25.68 13.84 8.74
N GLN A 122 -25.56 14.79 7.81
CA GLN A 122 -26.68 15.30 7.02
C GLN A 122 -26.70 14.74 5.58
N ALA A 123 -25.79 13.85 5.24
CA ALA A 123 -25.75 13.23 3.92
C ALA A 123 -26.83 12.15 3.78
N ASP A 124 -27.37 12.00 2.59
CA ASP A 124 -28.38 10.98 2.28
C ASP A 124 -27.78 9.57 2.14
N VAL A 125 -26.45 9.46 2.09
CA VAL A 125 -25.70 8.21 1.91
C VAL A 125 -24.57 8.14 2.92
N ARG A 126 -24.10 6.92 3.20
CA ARG A 126 -22.81 6.65 3.82
C ARG A 126 -21.77 6.40 2.75
N CYS A 127 -20.56 6.88 2.95
CA CYS A 127 -19.47 6.68 2.00
C CYS A 127 -18.37 5.84 2.61
N GLU A 128 -17.80 4.94 1.82
CA GLU A 128 -16.61 4.18 2.15
C GLU A 128 -15.66 4.12 0.96
N VAL A 129 -14.37 4.09 1.23
CA VAL A 129 -13.33 3.86 0.22
C VAL A 129 -12.73 2.48 0.41
N TRP A 130 -12.77 1.69 -0.65
CA TRP A 130 -12.21 0.35 -0.67
C TRP A 130 -11.03 0.32 -1.63
N ALA A 131 -9.82 0.13 -1.09
CA ALA A 131 -8.58 0.12 -1.86
C ALA A 131 -8.15 -1.31 -2.18
N GLU A 132 -7.78 -1.60 -3.42
CA GLU A 132 -7.33 -2.92 -3.85
C GLU A 132 -6.15 -3.43 -3.02
N SER A 133 -5.22 -2.56 -2.69
CA SER A 133 -4.01 -2.94 -1.97
C SER A 133 -3.75 -2.04 -0.76
N ARG A 134 -2.99 -2.58 0.22
CA ARG A 134 -2.50 -1.79 1.35
C ARG A 134 -1.59 -0.65 0.93
N SER A 135 -0.90 -0.78 -0.21
CA SER A 135 -0.07 0.29 -0.76
C SER A 135 -0.90 1.49 -1.20
N ILE A 136 -2.02 1.26 -1.90
CA ILE A 136 -2.96 2.31 -2.29
C ILE A 136 -3.58 2.92 -1.03
N ALA A 137 -4.10 2.08 -0.14
CA ALA A 137 -4.70 2.54 1.12
C ALA A 137 -3.76 3.41 1.95
N SER A 138 -2.45 3.10 1.97
CA SER A 138 -1.49 3.91 2.73
C SER A 138 -1.24 5.30 2.14
N VAL A 139 -1.44 5.48 0.86
CA VAL A 139 -1.30 6.78 0.19
C VAL A 139 -2.50 7.68 0.49
N ILE A 140 -3.72 7.12 0.44
CA ILE A 140 -4.97 7.89 0.59
C ILE A 140 -5.50 7.94 2.03
N LEU A 141 -4.77 7.36 3.00
CA LEU A 141 -5.23 7.26 4.38
C LEU A 141 -5.49 8.64 5.01
N ASP A 142 -4.60 9.59 4.76
CA ASP A 142 -4.71 10.93 5.35
C ASP A 142 -5.89 11.69 4.75
N ASP A 143 -6.13 11.55 3.44
CA ASP A 143 -7.31 12.13 2.77
C ASP A 143 -8.62 11.53 3.31
N CYS A 144 -8.67 10.20 3.46
CA CYS A 144 -9.82 9.52 4.06
C CYS A 144 -10.07 9.97 5.50
N ASN A 145 -8.99 10.13 6.27
CA ASN A 145 -9.07 10.68 7.62
C ASN A 145 -9.59 12.11 7.62
N GLU A 146 -9.11 12.98 6.75
CA GLU A 146 -9.56 14.36 6.65
C GLU A 146 -11.04 14.45 6.30
N LEU A 147 -11.49 13.65 5.36
CA LEU A 147 -12.88 13.57 4.90
C LEU A 147 -13.80 12.77 5.82
N ALA A 148 -13.28 12.18 6.90
CA ALA A 148 -14.02 11.29 7.81
C ALA A 148 -14.74 10.14 7.05
N VAL A 149 -14.04 9.49 6.11
CA VAL A 149 -14.51 8.35 5.33
C VAL A 149 -13.74 7.09 5.74
N ASP A 150 -14.46 6.01 5.98
CA ASP A 150 -13.86 4.72 6.34
C ASP A 150 -13.08 4.13 5.16
N LEU A 151 -11.89 3.60 5.43
CA LEU A 151 -10.98 3.04 4.44
C LEU A 151 -10.74 1.55 4.69
N PHE A 152 -11.08 0.73 3.69
CA PHE A 152 -10.93 -0.73 3.70
C PHE A 152 -9.89 -1.21 2.68
N PRO A 153 -8.68 -1.64 3.12
CA PRO A 153 -7.70 -2.25 2.21
C PRO A 153 -8.06 -3.71 1.95
N CYS A 154 -8.51 -4.04 0.72
CA CYS A 154 -9.02 -5.36 0.35
C CYS A 154 -7.96 -6.43 0.13
N GLY A 155 -6.69 -6.06 -0.15
CA GLY A 155 -5.60 -7.01 -0.32
C GLY A 155 -5.69 -7.90 -1.57
N GLY A 156 -6.20 -7.38 -2.67
CA GLY A 156 -6.45 -8.13 -3.90
C GLY A 156 -7.82 -8.82 -3.90
N PHE A 157 -7.92 -10.05 -4.39
CA PHE A 157 -9.14 -10.84 -4.23
C PHE A 157 -9.45 -10.97 -2.74
N SER A 158 -10.47 -10.23 -2.28
CA SER A 158 -10.86 -10.20 -0.88
C SER A 158 -11.14 -11.61 -0.37
N SER A 159 -10.58 -11.94 0.79
CA SER A 159 -10.94 -13.19 1.44
C SER A 159 -12.44 -13.17 1.77
N LEU A 160 -13.09 -14.30 1.65
CA LEU A 160 -14.49 -14.46 2.03
C LEU A 160 -14.75 -13.96 3.46
N SER A 161 -13.79 -14.15 4.36
CA SER A 161 -13.82 -13.66 5.74
C SER A 161 -13.89 -12.14 5.83
N PHE A 162 -13.10 -11.42 5.04
CA PHE A 162 -13.09 -9.95 5.03
C PHE A 162 -14.44 -9.37 4.59
N VAL A 163 -15.02 -9.93 3.51
CA VAL A 163 -16.32 -9.49 3.01
C VAL A 163 -17.44 -9.81 4.01
N HIS A 164 -17.34 -10.97 4.69
CA HIS A 164 -18.29 -11.35 5.73
C HIS A 164 -18.20 -10.42 6.95
N GLU A 165 -17.00 -10.07 7.41
CA GLU A 165 -16.79 -9.11 8.50
C GLU A 165 -17.34 -7.73 8.13
N ALA A 166 -17.05 -7.23 6.92
CA ALA A 166 -17.59 -5.97 6.43
C ALA A 166 -19.14 -6.00 6.36
N ALA A 167 -19.72 -7.09 5.87
CA ALA A 167 -21.18 -7.24 5.82
C ALA A 167 -21.78 -7.29 7.24
N GLY A 168 -21.13 -7.99 8.18
CA GLY A 168 -21.53 -8.03 9.60
C GLY A 168 -21.50 -6.63 10.22
N TYR A 169 -20.40 -5.91 10.05
CA TYR A 169 -20.27 -4.53 10.51
C TYR A 169 -21.40 -3.64 10.00
N HIS A 170 -21.76 -3.73 8.70
CA HIS A 170 -22.84 -2.95 8.13
C HIS A 170 -24.24 -3.32 8.64
N ASN A 171 -24.45 -4.57 9.04
CA ASN A 171 -25.73 -5.00 9.63
C ASN A 171 -25.88 -4.54 11.08
N ASP A 172 -24.77 -4.46 11.83
CA ASP A 172 -24.76 -4.04 13.23
C ASP A 172 -24.89 -2.52 13.40
N ILE A 173 -24.54 -1.74 12.35
CA ILE A 173 -24.70 -0.28 12.38
C ILE A 173 -26.19 0.10 12.39
N SER A 174 -26.57 0.98 13.30
CA SER A 174 -27.93 1.55 13.37
C SER A 174 -28.27 2.48 12.20
N ASP A 175 -27.25 2.95 11.47
CA ASP A 175 -27.41 3.82 10.30
C ASP A 175 -27.92 3.04 9.09
N ARG A 176 -29.15 3.34 8.67
CA ARG A 176 -29.85 2.68 7.55
C ARG A 176 -29.71 3.40 6.21
N ARG A 177 -28.91 4.45 6.13
CA ARG A 177 -28.66 5.15 4.87
C ARG A 177 -28.02 4.19 3.84
N PRO A 178 -28.29 4.39 2.55
CA PRO A 178 -27.62 3.62 1.50
C PRO A 178 -26.09 3.76 1.60
N LEU A 179 -25.37 2.65 1.44
CA LEU A 179 -23.91 2.63 1.39
C LEU A 179 -23.43 2.87 -0.03
N GLN A 180 -22.61 3.90 -0.21
CA GLN A 180 -21.85 4.19 -1.42
C GLN A 180 -20.41 3.75 -1.22
N VAL A 181 -19.97 2.73 -1.96
CA VAL A 181 -18.58 2.24 -1.93
C VAL A 181 -17.83 2.78 -3.14
N PHE A 182 -16.71 3.45 -2.89
CA PHE A 182 -15.75 3.87 -3.90
C PHE A 182 -14.58 2.89 -3.92
N TYR A 183 -14.49 2.09 -5.00
CA TYR A 183 -13.39 1.15 -5.17
C TYR A 183 -12.24 1.80 -5.92
N ILE A 184 -11.03 1.74 -5.36
CA ILE A 184 -9.79 2.26 -5.95
C ILE A 184 -8.83 1.08 -6.18
N GLY A 185 -8.54 0.81 -7.45
CA GLY A 185 -7.66 -0.28 -7.85
C GLY A 185 -7.06 -0.06 -9.22
N ASP A 186 -6.19 -0.98 -9.65
CA ASP A 186 -5.58 -0.95 -10.95
C ASP A 186 -6.64 -1.21 -12.04
N TYR A 187 -6.59 -0.45 -13.14
CA TYR A 187 -7.48 -0.67 -14.29
C TYR A 187 -6.88 -1.74 -15.21
N ASP A 188 -6.83 -2.96 -14.68
CA ASP A 188 -6.43 -4.15 -15.42
C ASP A 188 -7.53 -5.23 -15.33
N PRO A 189 -7.45 -6.34 -16.07
CA PRO A 189 -8.47 -7.39 -16.03
C PRO A 189 -8.71 -7.98 -14.64
N ALA A 190 -7.69 -8.03 -13.78
CA ALA A 190 -7.82 -8.54 -12.41
C ALA A 190 -8.56 -7.52 -11.52
N GLY A 191 -8.19 -6.24 -11.58
CA GLY A 191 -8.83 -5.17 -10.81
C GLY A 191 -10.33 -5.02 -11.13
N VAL A 192 -10.69 -5.11 -12.41
CA VAL A 192 -12.11 -5.11 -12.83
C VAL A 192 -12.87 -6.32 -12.29
N LEU A 193 -12.25 -7.52 -12.27
CA LEU A 193 -12.87 -8.72 -11.71
C LEU A 193 -13.04 -8.64 -10.19
N ILE A 194 -12.14 -7.96 -9.48
CA ILE A 194 -12.23 -7.74 -8.03
C ILE A 194 -13.47 -6.88 -7.72
N ASP A 195 -13.69 -5.78 -8.45
CA ASP A 195 -14.89 -4.95 -8.27
C ASP A 195 -16.19 -5.75 -8.46
N VAL A 196 -16.28 -6.55 -9.51
CA VAL A 196 -17.44 -7.42 -9.78
C VAL A 196 -17.63 -8.45 -8.66
N ALA A 197 -16.55 -9.08 -8.20
CA ALA A 197 -16.60 -10.07 -7.13
C ALA A 197 -17.06 -9.44 -5.81
N LEU A 198 -16.51 -8.28 -5.44
CA LEU A 198 -16.90 -7.53 -4.24
C LEU A 198 -18.39 -7.19 -4.23
N LYS A 199 -18.90 -6.65 -5.33
CA LYS A 199 -20.35 -6.34 -5.47
C LYS A 199 -21.23 -7.57 -5.27
N ARG A 200 -20.82 -8.71 -5.82
CA ARG A 200 -21.55 -9.98 -5.69
C ARG A 200 -21.58 -10.48 -4.25
N GLU A 201 -20.40 -10.52 -3.61
CA GLU A 201 -20.25 -11.06 -2.25
C GLU A 201 -20.93 -10.16 -1.20
N LEU A 202 -20.81 -8.84 -1.29
CA LEU A 202 -21.53 -7.91 -0.41
C LEU A 202 -23.06 -8.09 -0.51
N ARG A 203 -23.59 -8.30 -1.72
CA ARG A 203 -25.03 -8.57 -1.91
C ARG A 203 -25.43 -9.93 -1.35
N ALA A 204 -24.58 -10.94 -1.45
CA ALA A 204 -24.84 -12.28 -0.89
C ALA A 204 -24.79 -12.25 0.65
N GLY A 205 -23.79 -11.60 1.25
CA GLY A 205 -23.64 -11.47 2.70
C GLY A 205 -24.84 -10.77 3.35
N ARG A 206 -25.37 -9.71 2.73
CA ARG A 206 -26.60 -9.05 3.20
C ARG A 206 -27.83 -9.97 3.24
N ARG A 207 -27.92 -10.95 2.34
CA ARG A 207 -29.04 -11.91 2.29
C ARG A 207 -28.93 -13.03 3.33
N GLN A 208 -27.72 -13.33 3.81
CA GLN A 208 -27.50 -14.39 4.78
C GLN A 208 -27.66 -13.93 6.24
N LEU A 209 -27.55 -12.63 6.48
CA LEU A 209 -27.60 -12.01 7.80
C LEU A 209 -28.94 -11.31 8.10
N GLY A 210 -29.86 -11.23 7.14
CA GLY A 210 -31.23 -10.71 7.26
C GLY A 210 -32.25 -11.78 7.10
#